data_fd47e24f52d4b4d181119676fb946fa8
#
_entry.id   fd47e24f52d4b4d181119676fb946fa8
#
_cell.length_a   1.000
_cell.length_b   1.000
_cell.length_c   1.000
_cell.angle_alpha   90.00
_cell.angle_beta   90.00
_cell.angle_gamma   90.00
#
_symmetry.space_group_name_H-M   'P 1'
#
loop_
_entity.id
_entity.type
_entity.pdbx_description
1 polymer ?
#
loop_
_entity_poly.entity_id
_entity_poly.type
_entity_poly.pdbx_seq_one_letter_code
_entity_poly.pdbx_strand_id
1 'polypeptide(L)'
;MSSNNKYSSLRNTAKIYSKLACALLLLQLMSATTANAVEVLSSQELASHCVLLKAEPEGVDGQYCIRYIQGFIDGAIATDARVMLNAENAISGNESFAERAIRTRMPGSADRSRAARLAGFCLGDPVHLRNIVDVVVADLADQQKSNLKDEPAMEVVYKSLLNNYPCNQ
;
A
#
# COMPACT_ATOMS: atom_id res chain seq x y z
N MET A 1 -65.01 20.58 -36.44
CA MET A 1 -63.81 21.29 -36.01
C MET A 1 -63.39 20.86 -34.59
N SER A 2 -63.04 19.61 -34.38
CA SER A 2 -62.68 19.16 -32.98
C SER A 2 -61.47 18.19 -32.90
N SER A 3 -60.63 18.08 -33.94
CA SER A 3 -59.55 17.12 -33.98
C SER A 3 -58.15 17.68 -33.54
N ASN A 4 -57.97 18.99 -33.62
CA ASN A 4 -56.61 19.60 -33.38
C ASN A 4 -56.21 19.75 -31.92
N ASN A 5 -57.12 19.66 -30.97
CA ASN A 5 -56.87 19.93 -29.59
C ASN A 5 -56.23 18.68 -28.85
N LYS A 6 -56.51 17.48 -29.35
CA LYS A 6 -56.04 16.23 -28.77
C LYS A 6 -54.54 15.99 -29.01
N TYR A 7 -54.01 16.39 -30.16
CA TYR A 7 -52.59 16.24 -30.52
C TYR A 7 -51.69 17.28 -29.88
N SER A 8 -52.21 18.44 -29.49
CA SER A 8 -51.48 19.47 -28.76
C SER A 8 -51.20 19.02 -27.30
N SER A 9 -52.20 18.40 -26.68
CA SER A 9 -52.06 17.88 -25.32
C SER A 9 -51.02 16.74 -25.21
N LEU A 10 -51.02 15.80 -26.16
CA LEU A 10 -50.07 14.68 -26.20
C LEU A 10 -48.62 15.13 -26.42
N ARG A 11 -48.39 16.18 -27.18
CA ARG A 11 -47.05 16.75 -27.41
C ARG A 11 -46.50 17.44 -26.16
N ASN A 12 -47.34 18.08 -25.37
CA ASN A 12 -46.92 18.75 -24.15
C ASN A 12 -46.61 17.76 -23.05
N THR A 13 -47.36 16.68 -22.90
CA THR A 13 -47.07 15.61 -21.95
C THR A 13 -45.77 14.88 -22.30
N ALA A 14 -45.49 14.56 -23.55
CA ALA A 14 -44.25 13.95 -24.00
C ALA A 14 -43.02 14.83 -23.69
N LYS A 15 -43.11 16.15 -23.85
CA LYS A 15 -42.03 17.09 -23.50
C LYS A 15 -41.76 17.15 -21.98
N ILE A 16 -42.81 17.03 -21.16
CA ILE A 16 -42.66 17.02 -19.69
C ILE A 16 -41.98 15.73 -19.23
N TYR A 17 -42.37 14.58 -19.75
CA TYR A 17 -41.73 13.30 -19.43
C TYR A 17 -40.28 13.25 -19.88
N SER A 18 -39.95 13.81 -21.05
CA SER A 18 -38.56 13.90 -21.53
C SER A 18 -37.68 14.76 -20.60
N LYS A 19 -38.19 15.89 -20.11
CA LYS A 19 -37.46 16.75 -19.17
C LYS A 19 -37.30 16.10 -17.78
N LEU A 20 -38.32 15.40 -17.29
CA LEU A 20 -38.25 14.64 -16.04
C LEU A 20 -37.26 13.47 -16.12
N ALA A 21 -37.25 12.75 -17.25
CA ALA A 21 -36.27 11.66 -17.46
C ALA A 21 -34.84 12.19 -17.52
N CYS A 22 -34.57 13.31 -18.20
CA CYS A 22 -33.26 13.95 -18.19
C CYS A 22 -32.85 14.45 -16.79
N ALA A 23 -33.75 15.01 -16.01
CA ALA A 23 -33.45 15.47 -14.65
C ALA A 23 -33.13 14.30 -13.71
N LEU A 24 -33.85 13.18 -13.84
CA LEU A 24 -33.58 11.95 -13.10
C LEU A 24 -32.23 11.32 -13.48
N LEU A 25 -31.87 11.34 -14.77
CA LEU A 25 -30.56 10.86 -15.24
C LEU A 25 -29.41 11.74 -14.71
N LEU A 26 -29.59 13.05 -14.66
CA LEU A 26 -28.58 13.97 -14.10
C LEU A 26 -28.43 13.82 -12.58
N LEU A 27 -29.51 13.47 -11.87
CA LEU A 27 -29.43 13.21 -10.41
C LEU A 27 -28.63 11.94 -10.09
N GLN A 28 -28.65 10.93 -10.96
CA GLN A 28 -27.89 9.69 -10.79
C GLN A 28 -26.38 9.88 -11.08
N LEU A 29 -26.01 10.83 -11.91
CA LEU A 29 -24.61 11.16 -12.17
C LEU A 29 -23.91 11.89 -11.00
N MET A 30 -24.67 12.48 -10.08
CA MET A 30 -24.13 13.13 -8.88
C MET A 30 -23.85 12.17 -7.73
N SER A 31 -24.22 10.90 -7.82
CA SER A 31 -23.89 9.84 -6.87
C SER A 31 -22.52 9.23 -7.18
N ALA A 32 -21.55 10.02 -7.67
CA ALA A 32 -20.17 9.60 -7.76
C ALA A 32 -19.69 9.32 -6.34
N THR A 33 -19.70 8.04 -5.95
CA THR A 33 -19.04 7.57 -4.72
C THR A 33 -17.60 8.05 -4.77
N THR A 34 -17.23 8.91 -3.84
CA THR A 34 -15.83 9.26 -3.64
C THR A 34 -15.09 7.96 -3.39
N ALA A 35 -14.29 7.51 -4.34
CA ALA A 35 -13.34 6.45 -4.11
C ALA A 35 -12.42 6.95 -3.00
N ASN A 36 -12.57 6.40 -1.78
CA ASN A 36 -11.63 6.67 -0.71
C ASN A 36 -10.30 6.08 -1.17
N ALA A 37 -9.38 6.94 -1.61
CA ALA A 37 -8.00 6.54 -1.79
C ALA A 37 -7.49 6.09 -0.41
N VAL A 38 -6.76 4.97 -0.37
CA VAL A 38 -6.10 4.53 0.85
C VAL A 38 -5.14 5.64 1.27
N GLU A 39 -5.41 6.24 2.43
CA GLU A 39 -4.53 7.26 2.98
C GLU A 39 -3.19 6.63 3.38
N VAL A 40 -2.11 7.29 3.02
CA VAL A 40 -0.76 6.82 3.36
C VAL A 40 -0.52 7.13 4.84
N LEU A 41 -0.18 6.11 5.62
CA LEU A 41 0.14 6.25 7.04
C LEU A 41 1.28 7.25 7.24
N SER A 42 1.09 8.20 8.15
CA SER A 42 2.11 9.19 8.47
C SER A 42 3.12 8.65 9.50
N SER A 43 4.31 9.23 9.53
CA SER A 43 5.34 8.87 10.52
C SER A 43 4.91 9.19 11.94
N GLN A 44 4.16 10.28 12.14
CA GLN A 44 3.62 10.65 13.45
C GLN A 44 2.58 9.66 13.94
N GLU A 45 1.69 9.21 13.07
CA GLU A 45 0.68 8.22 13.40
C GLU A 45 1.34 6.88 13.76
N LEU A 46 2.28 6.39 12.95
CA LEU A 46 3.03 5.17 13.28
C LEU A 46 3.76 5.31 14.62
N ALA A 47 4.44 6.43 14.86
CA ALA A 47 5.17 6.66 16.09
C ALA A 47 4.24 6.71 17.33
N SER A 48 3.00 7.21 17.19
CA SER A 48 2.01 7.21 18.28
C SER A 48 1.64 5.81 18.76
N HIS A 49 1.59 4.84 17.84
CA HIS A 49 1.40 3.44 18.19
C HIS A 49 2.68 2.81 18.74
N CYS A 50 3.82 3.12 18.14
CA CYS A 50 5.10 2.53 18.52
C CYS A 50 5.59 2.95 19.91
N VAL A 51 5.21 4.11 20.41
CA VAL A 51 5.60 4.57 21.76
C VAL A 51 5.10 3.64 22.86
N LEU A 52 3.98 2.95 22.64
CA LEU A 52 3.38 2.03 23.59
C LEU A 52 3.99 0.62 23.56
N LEU A 53 4.82 0.32 22.56
CA LEU A 53 5.41 -1.02 22.35
C LEU A 53 6.18 -1.54 23.58
N LYS A 54 6.94 -0.68 24.26
CA LYS A 54 7.73 -1.09 25.43
C LYS A 54 6.87 -1.40 26.65
N ALA A 55 5.78 -0.66 26.83
CA ALA A 55 4.88 -0.83 27.97
C ALA A 55 3.91 -2.01 27.74
N GLU A 56 3.40 -2.14 26.53
CA GLU A 56 2.36 -3.10 26.16
C GLU A 56 2.67 -3.79 24.81
N PRO A 57 3.69 -4.68 24.77
CA PRO A 57 4.10 -5.29 23.50
C PRO A 57 3.02 -6.17 22.87
N GLU A 58 2.13 -6.75 23.66
CA GLU A 58 0.97 -7.53 23.20
C GLU A 58 -0.30 -6.70 23.06
N GLY A 59 -0.25 -5.42 23.40
CA GLY A 59 -1.35 -4.47 23.21
C GLY A 59 -1.61 -4.17 21.73
N VAL A 60 -2.77 -3.61 21.43
CA VAL A 60 -3.21 -3.32 20.05
C VAL A 60 -2.19 -2.41 19.35
N ASP A 61 -1.73 -1.35 20.02
CA ASP A 61 -0.77 -0.40 19.47
C ASP A 61 0.61 -1.00 19.27
N GLY A 62 1.12 -1.77 20.24
CA GLY A 62 2.39 -2.48 20.12
C GLY A 62 2.36 -3.48 18.96
N GLN A 63 1.29 -4.24 18.82
CA GLN A 63 1.11 -5.17 17.70
C GLN A 63 0.96 -4.44 16.37
N TYR A 64 0.26 -3.31 16.33
CA TYR A 64 0.17 -2.48 15.12
C TYR A 64 1.57 -2.05 14.64
N CYS A 65 2.38 -1.51 15.55
CA CYS A 65 3.76 -1.11 15.27
C CYS A 65 4.60 -2.26 14.69
N ILE A 66 4.61 -3.41 15.38
CA ILE A 66 5.36 -4.61 14.94
C ILE A 66 4.90 -5.05 13.55
N ARG A 67 3.57 -5.17 13.35
CA ARG A 67 3.01 -5.68 12.09
C ARG A 67 3.23 -4.73 10.93
N TYR A 68 3.20 -3.42 11.16
CA TYR A 68 3.52 -2.45 10.12
C TYR A 68 4.96 -2.61 9.62
N ILE A 69 5.92 -2.64 10.56
CA ILE A 69 7.35 -2.78 10.23
C ILE A 69 7.63 -4.14 9.56
N GLN A 70 7.06 -5.21 10.10
CA GLN A 70 7.17 -6.55 9.49
C GLN A 70 6.60 -6.57 8.08
N GLY A 71 5.39 -6.05 7.89
CA GLY A 71 4.74 -6.02 6.58
C GLY A 71 5.50 -5.17 5.56
N PHE A 72 6.14 -4.07 5.99
CA PHE A 72 7.02 -3.29 5.14
C PHE A 72 8.23 -4.11 4.65
N ILE A 73 8.91 -4.80 5.58
CA ILE A 73 10.07 -5.66 5.26
C ILE A 73 9.66 -6.78 4.30
N ASP A 74 8.59 -7.50 4.62
CA ASP A 74 8.09 -8.59 3.79
C ASP A 74 7.68 -8.10 2.40
N GLY A 75 7.04 -6.93 2.33
CA GLY A 75 6.64 -6.30 1.07
C GLY A 75 7.82 -5.88 0.21
N ALA A 76 8.83 -5.26 0.79
CA ALA A 76 10.04 -4.85 0.09
C ALA A 76 10.78 -6.07 -0.50
N ILE A 77 11.06 -7.08 0.33
CA ILE A 77 11.75 -8.30 -0.11
C ILE A 77 10.95 -9.05 -1.18
N ALA A 78 9.62 -9.17 -1.03
CA ALA A 78 8.78 -9.86 -2.00
C ALA A 78 8.70 -9.12 -3.34
N THR A 79 8.69 -7.78 -3.32
CA THR A 79 8.64 -6.95 -4.52
C THR A 79 9.94 -7.05 -5.30
N ASP A 80 11.07 -6.92 -4.64
CA ASP A 80 12.39 -6.99 -5.27
C ASP A 80 12.70 -8.38 -5.80
N ALA A 81 12.29 -9.44 -5.08
CA ALA A 81 12.38 -10.81 -5.57
C ALA A 81 11.59 -10.99 -6.89
N ARG A 82 10.37 -10.44 -6.97
CA ARG A 82 9.55 -10.50 -8.20
C ARG A 82 10.18 -9.74 -9.37
N VAL A 83 10.68 -8.54 -9.12
CA VAL A 83 11.33 -7.72 -10.16
C VAL A 83 12.55 -8.45 -10.72
N MET A 84 13.39 -8.98 -9.84
CA MET A 84 14.57 -9.75 -10.22
C MET A 84 14.22 -10.98 -11.06
N LEU A 85 13.26 -11.78 -10.59
CA LEU A 85 12.83 -12.99 -11.29
C LEU A 85 12.18 -12.69 -12.65
N ASN A 86 11.45 -11.58 -12.76
CA ASN A 86 10.88 -11.16 -14.04
C ASN A 86 11.97 -10.70 -15.02
N ALA A 87 12.99 -10.01 -14.54
CA ALA A 87 14.12 -9.60 -15.37
C ALA A 87 14.94 -10.82 -15.88
N GLU A 88 15.21 -11.80 -15.02
CA GLU A 88 15.90 -13.04 -15.39
C GLU A 88 15.10 -13.86 -16.43
N ASN A 89 13.77 -13.90 -16.29
CA ASN A 89 12.90 -14.62 -17.23
C ASN A 89 12.81 -13.97 -18.61
N ALA A 90 12.88 -12.65 -18.67
CA ALA A 90 12.94 -11.93 -19.94
C ALA A 90 14.19 -12.31 -20.76
N ILE A 91 15.24 -12.75 -20.07
CA ILE A 91 16.52 -13.16 -20.70
C ILE A 91 16.54 -14.65 -21.05
N SER A 92 15.96 -15.53 -20.24
CA SER A 92 16.12 -16.99 -20.36
C SER A 92 15.01 -17.76 -21.10
N GLY A 93 13.87 -17.17 -21.36
CA GLY A 93 12.82 -17.60 -22.32
C GLY A 93 12.19 -19.00 -22.21
N ASN A 94 12.66 -19.91 -21.36
CA ASN A 94 12.31 -21.34 -21.39
C ASN A 94 11.61 -21.89 -20.14
N GLU A 95 11.20 -21.04 -19.18
CA GLU A 95 10.56 -21.52 -17.96
C GLU A 95 9.05 -21.71 -18.13
N SER A 96 8.53 -22.85 -17.70
CA SER A 96 7.08 -23.11 -17.70
C SER A 96 6.34 -22.21 -16.69
N PHE A 97 5.06 -21.96 -16.96
CA PHE A 97 4.19 -21.20 -16.04
C PHE A 97 4.16 -21.79 -14.61
N ALA A 98 4.17 -23.12 -14.48
CA ALA A 98 4.16 -23.80 -13.20
C ALA A 98 5.45 -23.58 -12.40
N GLU A 99 6.60 -23.69 -13.04
CA GLU A 99 7.92 -23.44 -12.43
C GLU A 99 8.03 -22.01 -11.96
N ARG A 100 7.60 -21.05 -12.79
CA ARG A 100 7.53 -19.64 -12.45
C ARG A 100 6.62 -19.38 -11.22
N ALA A 101 5.44 -19.99 -11.20
CA ALA A 101 4.49 -19.84 -10.10
C ALA A 101 5.02 -20.38 -8.77
N ILE A 102 5.72 -21.51 -8.78
CA ILE A 102 6.35 -22.07 -7.57
C ILE A 102 7.47 -21.16 -7.08
N ARG A 103 8.36 -20.75 -7.95
CA ARG A 103 9.51 -19.91 -7.62
C ARG A 103 9.10 -18.53 -7.07
N THR A 104 8.09 -17.89 -7.68
CA THR A 104 7.62 -16.56 -7.23
C THR A 104 6.81 -16.59 -5.93
N ARG A 105 6.22 -17.74 -5.57
CA ARG A 105 5.45 -17.88 -4.33
C ARG A 105 6.30 -18.28 -3.12
N MET A 106 7.38 -19.02 -3.37
CA MET A 106 8.29 -19.49 -2.32
C MET A 106 9.75 -19.25 -2.71
N PRO A 107 10.22 -18.01 -2.72
CA PRO A 107 11.60 -17.72 -3.04
C PRO A 107 12.55 -18.39 -2.05
N GLY A 108 13.61 -19.00 -2.55
CA GLY A 108 14.66 -19.61 -1.75
C GLY A 108 15.41 -18.59 -0.88
N SER A 109 16.20 -19.04 0.10
CA SER A 109 17.01 -18.15 0.94
C SER A 109 17.99 -17.30 0.13
N ALA A 110 18.61 -17.89 -0.90
CA ALA A 110 19.50 -17.18 -1.82
C ALA A 110 18.78 -16.07 -2.61
N ASP A 111 17.53 -16.30 -3.03
CA ASP A 111 16.72 -15.30 -3.74
C ASP A 111 16.30 -14.17 -2.81
N ARG A 112 15.94 -14.48 -1.56
CA ARG A 112 15.66 -13.46 -0.53
C ARG A 112 16.88 -12.60 -0.23
N SER A 113 18.06 -13.20 -0.13
CA SER A 113 19.30 -12.45 0.13
C SER A 113 19.67 -11.54 -1.05
N ARG A 114 19.42 -11.97 -2.30
CA ARG A 114 19.61 -11.13 -3.48
C ARG A 114 18.59 -9.99 -3.54
N ALA A 115 17.33 -10.29 -3.25
CA ALA A 115 16.26 -9.30 -3.19
C ALA A 115 16.53 -8.23 -2.11
N ALA A 116 16.98 -8.62 -0.93
CA ALA A 116 17.36 -7.70 0.13
C ALA A 116 18.48 -6.73 -0.31
N ARG A 117 19.44 -7.18 -1.14
CA ARG A 117 20.47 -6.29 -1.69
C ARG A 117 19.89 -5.26 -2.68
N LEU A 118 18.84 -5.62 -3.43
CA LEU A 118 18.13 -4.68 -4.30
C LEU A 118 17.35 -3.66 -3.47
N ALA A 119 16.73 -4.09 -2.37
CA ALA A 119 16.10 -3.18 -1.41
C ALA A 119 17.09 -2.25 -0.71
N GLY A 120 18.39 -2.54 -0.78
CA GLY A 120 19.45 -1.73 -0.22
C GLY A 120 19.76 -1.99 1.26
N PHE A 121 19.02 -2.90 1.93
CA PHE A 121 19.25 -3.27 3.31
C PHE A 121 19.38 -4.81 3.47
N CYS A 122 20.25 -5.24 4.39
CA CYS A 122 20.55 -6.65 4.64
C CYS A 122 20.33 -7.00 6.11
N LEU A 123 19.24 -7.72 6.40
CA LEU A 123 18.77 -7.98 7.76
C LEU A 123 19.47 -9.20 8.43
N GLY A 124 20.33 -9.91 7.69
CA GLY A 124 20.95 -11.14 8.18
C GLY A 124 20.03 -12.37 8.10
N ASP A 125 20.59 -13.53 8.42
CA ASP A 125 19.88 -14.81 8.47
C ASP A 125 20.37 -15.58 9.71
N PRO A 126 19.51 -15.84 10.71
CA PRO A 126 18.08 -15.52 10.79
C PRO A 126 17.79 -14.03 11.04
N VAL A 127 16.62 -13.56 10.55
CA VAL A 127 16.14 -12.20 10.79
C VAL A 127 15.65 -12.06 12.23
N HIS A 128 16.26 -11.18 13.00
CA HIS A 128 15.85 -10.87 14.38
C HIS A 128 14.86 -9.69 14.38
N LEU A 129 13.60 -9.95 14.06
CA LEU A 129 12.57 -8.92 13.88
C LEU A 129 12.47 -7.97 15.08
N ARG A 130 12.55 -8.46 16.32
CA ARG A 130 12.47 -7.61 17.52
C ARG A 130 13.56 -6.53 17.53
N ASN A 131 14.80 -6.89 17.22
CA ASN A 131 15.91 -5.93 17.19
C ASN A 131 15.69 -4.87 16.10
N ILE A 132 15.17 -5.28 14.96
CA ILE A 132 14.86 -4.36 13.86
C ILE A 132 13.76 -3.38 14.27
N VAL A 133 12.69 -3.89 14.88
CA VAL A 133 11.60 -3.06 15.38
C VAL A 133 12.11 -2.06 16.42
N ASP A 134 12.94 -2.48 17.36
CA ASP A 134 13.50 -1.59 18.40
C ASP A 134 14.32 -0.44 17.79
N VAL A 135 15.12 -0.72 16.75
CA VAL A 135 15.90 0.30 16.01
C VAL A 135 14.98 1.28 15.28
N VAL A 136 14.01 0.78 14.52
CA VAL A 136 13.06 1.63 13.78
C VAL A 136 12.25 2.51 14.73
N VAL A 137 11.82 1.97 15.87
CA VAL A 137 11.09 2.73 16.91
C VAL A 137 11.95 3.83 17.52
N ALA A 138 13.24 3.59 17.71
CA ALA A 138 14.16 4.62 18.20
C ALA A 138 14.32 5.77 17.20
N ASP A 139 14.48 5.45 15.90
CA ASP A 139 14.60 6.44 14.84
C ASP A 139 13.29 7.26 14.67
N LEU A 140 12.12 6.61 14.75
CA LEU A 140 10.83 7.30 14.77
C LEU A 140 10.70 8.28 15.92
N ALA A 141 11.13 7.89 17.12
CA ALA A 141 11.08 8.74 18.30
C ALA A 141 12.03 9.96 18.19
N ASP A 142 13.20 9.78 17.58
CA ASP A 142 14.15 10.87 17.37
C ASP A 142 13.67 11.85 16.29
N GLN A 143 12.99 11.35 15.25
CA GLN A 143 12.35 12.20 14.25
C GLN A 143 11.25 13.08 14.87
N GLN A 144 10.43 12.55 15.74
CA GLN A 144 9.40 13.33 16.44
C GLN A 144 10.00 14.47 17.28
N LYS A 145 11.11 14.22 18.00
CA LYS A 145 11.80 15.25 18.81
C LYS A 145 12.35 16.40 17.97
N SER A 146 12.76 16.12 16.74
CA SER A 146 13.38 17.11 15.85
C SER A 146 12.36 18.02 15.16
N ASN A 147 11.05 17.87 15.40
CA ASN A 147 9.96 18.58 14.71
C ASN A 147 10.09 18.58 13.17
N LEU A 148 10.66 17.52 12.63
CA LEU A 148 10.76 17.34 11.18
C LEU A 148 9.36 17.23 10.58
N LYS A 149 9.25 17.63 9.34
CA LYS A 149 8.01 17.51 8.57
C LYS A 149 7.47 16.08 8.66
N ASP A 150 6.17 15.95 8.87
CA ASP A 150 5.52 14.65 8.86
C ASP A 150 5.69 14.00 7.48
N GLU A 151 6.46 12.91 7.45
CA GLU A 151 6.74 12.13 6.25
C GLU A 151 5.86 10.87 6.24
N PRO A 152 5.66 10.22 5.07
CA PRO A 152 5.08 8.89 5.04
C PRO A 152 5.85 7.91 5.93
N ALA A 153 5.13 7.12 6.72
CA ALA A 153 5.75 6.14 7.63
C ALA A 153 6.73 5.19 6.92
N MET A 154 6.38 4.78 5.70
CA MET A 154 7.22 3.91 4.88
C MET A 154 8.61 4.51 4.59
N GLU A 155 8.69 5.84 4.39
CA GLU A 155 9.96 6.52 4.11
C GLU A 155 10.88 6.50 5.34
N VAL A 156 10.32 6.72 6.53
CA VAL A 156 11.09 6.70 7.77
C VAL A 156 11.58 5.29 8.08
N VAL A 157 10.71 4.29 7.93
CA VAL A 157 11.09 2.87 8.10
C VAL A 157 12.17 2.49 7.10
N TYR A 158 12.04 2.86 5.84
CA TYR A 158 13.03 2.57 4.81
C TYR A 158 14.38 3.21 5.11
N LYS A 159 14.41 4.51 5.44
CA LYS A 159 15.63 5.22 5.84
C LYS A 159 16.29 4.58 7.05
N SER A 160 15.52 4.20 8.06
CA SER A 160 16.02 3.49 9.25
C SER A 160 16.70 2.17 8.87
N LEU A 161 16.06 1.37 8.01
CA LEU A 161 16.63 0.09 7.55
C LEU A 161 17.91 0.29 6.74
N LEU A 162 17.96 1.26 5.84
CA LEU A 162 19.16 1.58 5.05
C LEU A 162 20.34 1.99 5.95
N ASN A 163 20.08 2.82 6.94
CA ASN A 163 21.13 3.37 7.83
C ASN A 163 21.67 2.33 8.79
N ASN A 164 20.81 1.47 9.34
CA ASN A 164 21.19 0.55 10.41
C ASN A 164 21.54 -0.86 9.91
N TYR A 165 21.10 -1.22 8.70
CA TYR A 165 21.31 -2.55 8.11
C TYR A 165 21.83 -2.45 6.66
N PRO A 166 22.90 -1.68 6.40
CA PRO A 166 23.42 -1.58 5.04
C PRO A 166 23.93 -2.92 4.56
N CYS A 167 23.75 -3.23 3.28
CA CYS A 167 24.40 -4.37 2.66
C CYS A 167 25.90 -4.06 2.52
N ASN A 168 26.76 -4.87 3.09
CA ASN A 168 28.21 -4.80 2.85
C ASN A 168 28.46 -5.16 1.39
N GLN A 169 29.02 -4.21 0.64
CA GLN A 169 29.46 -4.42 -0.74
C GLN A 169 30.69 -5.33 -0.80
#